data_02c899ae2ef760272d24ce483938afe6
#
_entry.id   02c899ae2ef760272d24ce483938afe6
#
_cell.length_a   1.000
_cell.length_b   1.000
_cell.length_c   1.000
_cell.angle_alpha   90.00
_cell.angle_beta   90.00
_cell.angle_gamma   90.00
#
_symmetry.space_group_name_H-M   'P 1'
#
loop_
_entity.id
_entity.type
_entity.pdbx_description
1 polymer ?
#
loop_
_entity_poly.entity_id
_entity_poly.type
_entity_poly.pdbx_seq_one_letter_code
_entity_poly.pdbx_strand_id
1 'polypeptide(L)'
;MPGYSDPGFDTLALHAGAAPDPSTGARAVPIHLTTSFVFESSDQAASLFNLERAGHVYSRISNPTNAVLEQRISALEGGIGAIATASGQAALHLAVTTLMGAGSHIVASSALYGGSHNLLHYTLSRFGIETTFVKPGDLKAWQAAVKPNTKLFFGETVGNPGMDVLDLPAVSQIAHAAGVPLLVDATLTSPWLMKPFEHGADLIVHSATKFLSGHGTVIGGLVVDGGSFDWSGPHTQGKFAELTQAYEGFHNM
;
A
#
# COMPACT_ATOMS: atom_id res chain seq x y z
N MET A 1 -2.28 -1.26 -21.65
CA MET A 1 -1.33 -1.02 -22.76
C MET A 1 -2.09 -1.17 -24.08
N PRO A 2 -2.05 -0.19 -24.99
CA PRO A 2 -2.73 -0.32 -26.28
C PRO A 2 -2.22 -1.55 -27.04
N GLY A 3 -3.11 -2.44 -27.46
CA GLY A 3 -2.78 -3.61 -28.28
C GLY A 3 -2.56 -4.94 -27.55
N TYR A 4 -2.64 -4.97 -26.20
CA TYR A 4 -2.54 -6.20 -25.41
C TYR A 4 -3.80 -6.39 -24.58
N SER A 5 -4.51 -7.49 -24.82
CA SER A 5 -5.70 -7.86 -24.04
C SER A 5 -5.34 -8.55 -22.70
N ASP A 6 -4.20 -9.22 -22.65
CA ASP A 6 -3.70 -9.92 -21.47
C ASP A 6 -2.15 -9.99 -21.54
N PRO A 7 -1.44 -8.95 -21.09
CA PRO A 7 0.01 -8.96 -21.09
C PRO A 7 0.54 -9.88 -19.99
N GLY A 8 1.44 -10.81 -20.37
CA GLY A 8 2.15 -11.65 -19.41
C GLY A 8 3.01 -10.82 -18.43
N PHE A 9 3.44 -11.44 -17.33
CA PHE A 9 4.20 -10.80 -16.24
C PHE A 9 5.44 -10.04 -16.74
N ASP A 10 6.25 -10.66 -17.62
CA ASP A 10 7.47 -10.03 -18.15
C ASP A 10 7.16 -8.75 -18.95
N THR A 11 6.06 -8.76 -19.71
CA THR A 11 5.59 -7.58 -20.43
C THR A 11 5.14 -6.47 -19.47
N LEU A 12 4.43 -6.82 -18.39
CA LEU A 12 4.05 -5.87 -17.34
C LEU A 12 5.28 -5.29 -16.64
N ALA A 13 6.25 -6.13 -16.29
CA ALA A 13 7.48 -5.73 -15.62
C ALA A 13 8.28 -4.69 -16.43
N LEU A 14 8.26 -4.81 -17.76
CA LEU A 14 8.98 -3.89 -18.65
C LEU A 14 8.17 -2.64 -19.00
N HIS A 15 6.86 -2.76 -19.21
CA HIS A 15 6.08 -1.75 -19.92
C HIS A 15 4.92 -1.14 -19.14
N ALA A 16 4.43 -1.77 -18.07
CA ALA A 16 3.30 -1.22 -17.32
C ALA A 16 3.62 0.19 -16.79
N GLY A 17 2.66 1.09 -16.87
CA GLY A 17 2.79 2.48 -16.44
C GLY A 17 3.67 3.37 -17.32
N ALA A 18 4.35 2.82 -18.33
CA ALA A 18 5.23 3.60 -19.21
C ALA A 18 4.71 3.63 -20.64
N ALA A 19 4.74 4.81 -21.26
CA ALA A 19 4.57 5.03 -22.68
C ALA A 19 5.77 5.86 -23.20
N PRO A 20 6.10 5.80 -24.49
CA PRO A 20 7.07 6.72 -25.06
C PRO A 20 6.67 8.17 -24.79
N ASP A 21 7.65 9.02 -24.45
CA ASP A 21 7.40 10.45 -24.20
C ASP A 21 6.77 11.10 -25.43
N PRO A 22 5.61 11.75 -25.31
CA PRO A 22 4.87 12.26 -26.47
C PRO A 22 5.58 13.44 -27.16
N SER A 23 6.49 14.13 -26.48
CA SER A 23 7.19 15.29 -27.01
C SER A 23 8.49 14.93 -27.74
N THR A 24 9.18 13.90 -27.26
CA THR A 24 10.51 13.51 -27.75
C THR A 24 10.56 12.12 -28.38
N GLY A 25 9.54 11.27 -28.11
CA GLY A 25 9.56 9.86 -28.45
C GLY A 25 10.52 9.02 -27.60
N ALA A 26 11.07 9.58 -26.51
CA ALA A 26 12.00 8.86 -25.65
C ALA A 26 11.37 7.59 -25.07
N ARG A 27 12.08 6.46 -25.17
CA ARG A 27 11.61 5.16 -24.69
C ARG A 27 11.80 5.01 -23.19
N ALA A 28 12.90 5.54 -22.66
CA ALA A 28 13.16 5.54 -21.21
C ALA A 28 12.24 6.55 -20.53
N VAL A 29 11.83 6.22 -19.29
CA VAL A 29 11.01 7.13 -18.48
C VAL A 29 11.81 8.40 -18.18
N PRO A 30 11.32 9.59 -18.58
CA PRO A 30 12.00 10.86 -18.23
C PRO A 30 12.02 11.09 -16.71
N ILE A 31 13.09 11.70 -16.22
CA ILE A 31 13.19 12.14 -14.84
C ILE A 31 12.67 13.57 -14.74
N HIS A 32 11.47 13.75 -14.19
CA HIS A 32 10.86 15.05 -13.94
C HIS A 32 11.33 15.62 -12.61
N LEU A 33 12.49 16.26 -12.61
CA LEU A 33 13.08 16.89 -11.43
C LEU A 33 12.48 18.30 -11.25
N THR A 34 11.24 18.36 -10.78
CA THR A 34 10.52 19.62 -10.55
C THR A 34 9.68 19.52 -9.28
N THR A 35 9.37 20.68 -8.67
CA THR A 35 8.48 20.76 -7.50
C THR A 35 7.01 20.91 -7.91
N SER A 36 6.73 21.67 -8.97
CA SER A 36 5.38 22.07 -9.37
C SER A 36 5.20 21.99 -10.88
N PHE A 37 3.96 21.98 -11.32
CA PHE A 37 3.55 21.91 -12.70
C PHE A 37 2.70 23.14 -13.06
N VAL A 38 2.85 23.64 -14.28
CA VAL A 38 2.12 24.83 -14.78
C VAL A 38 0.73 24.40 -15.24
N PHE A 39 -0.26 25.24 -14.99
CA PHE A 39 -1.64 25.06 -15.45
C PHE A 39 -1.89 25.82 -16.75
N GLU A 40 -2.74 25.27 -17.60
CA GLU A 40 -3.16 25.92 -18.86
C GLU A 40 -4.13 27.08 -18.60
N SER A 41 -4.96 26.96 -17.54
CA SER A 41 -5.95 27.94 -17.13
C SER A 41 -6.33 27.80 -15.64
N SER A 42 -6.99 28.82 -15.08
CA SER A 42 -7.55 28.76 -13.74
C SER A 42 -8.61 27.64 -13.59
N ASP A 43 -9.40 27.39 -14.64
CA ASP A 43 -10.43 26.36 -14.63
C ASP A 43 -9.80 24.96 -14.62
N GLN A 44 -8.71 24.75 -15.37
CA GLN A 44 -7.94 23.50 -15.29
C GLN A 44 -7.34 23.31 -13.90
N ALA A 45 -6.75 24.35 -13.31
CA ALA A 45 -6.22 24.28 -11.96
C ALA A 45 -7.31 23.86 -10.96
N ALA A 46 -8.47 24.52 -11.01
CA ALA A 46 -9.60 24.19 -10.14
C ALA A 46 -10.03 22.72 -10.30
N SER A 47 -10.18 22.21 -11.52
CA SER A 47 -10.58 20.84 -11.79
C SER A 47 -9.55 19.79 -11.27
N LEU A 48 -8.25 20.12 -11.29
CA LEU A 48 -7.20 19.26 -10.73
C LEU A 48 -7.23 19.25 -9.20
N PHE A 49 -7.41 20.41 -8.57
CA PHE A 49 -7.52 20.51 -7.11
C PHE A 49 -8.81 19.89 -6.58
N ASN A 50 -9.90 19.93 -7.36
CA ASN A 50 -11.16 19.27 -7.02
C ASN A 50 -11.18 17.76 -7.35
N LEU A 51 -10.08 17.20 -7.85
CA LEU A 51 -9.96 15.79 -8.27
C LEU A 51 -10.94 15.37 -9.38
N GLU A 52 -11.47 16.33 -10.15
CA GLU A 52 -12.36 16.10 -11.31
C GLU A 52 -11.57 15.61 -12.55
N ARG A 53 -10.27 15.90 -12.59
CA ARG A 53 -9.32 15.44 -13.62
C ARG A 53 -8.07 14.88 -12.99
N ALA A 54 -7.53 13.81 -13.60
CA ALA A 54 -6.20 13.32 -13.28
C ALA A 54 -5.13 14.27 -13.83
N GLY A 55 -4.06 14.49 -13.07
CA GLY A 55 -2.93 15.31 -13.48
C GLY A 55 -1.96 15.58 -12.33
N HIS A 56 -0.86 16.23 -12.66
CA HIS A 56 0.17 16.56 -11.69
C HIS A 56 0.10 18.04 -11.31
N VAL A 57 0.10 18.31 -10.01
CA VAL A 57 0.03 19.66 -9.44
C VAL A 57 1.35 20.01 -8.75
N TYR A 58 1.81 19.11 -7.88
CA TYR A 58 2.98 19.28 -7.04
C TYR A 58 3.62 17.91 -6.74
N SER A 59 4.95 17.81 -6.83
CA SER A 59 5.66 16.53 -6.76
C SER A 59 5.56 15.81 -5.40
N ARG A 60 5.18 16.49 -4.33
CA ARG A 60 4.85 15.84 -3.05
C ARG A 60 3.57 14.99 -3.15
N ILE A 61 2.63 15.40 -4.02
CA ILE A 61 1.35 14.70 -4.22
C ILE A 61 1.52 13.63 -5.30
N SER A 62 2.04 14.03 -6.47
CA SER A 62 2.27 13.12 -7.60
C SER A 62 3.35 13.68 -8.54
N ASN A 63 4.12 12.78 -9.16
CA ASN A 63 5.14 13.13 -10.13
C ASN A 63 5.13 12.08 -11.27
N PRO A 64 5.25 12.47 -12.55
CA PRO A 64 5.22 11.52 -13.67
C PRO A 64 6.26 10.41 -13.57
N THR A 65 7.43 10.67 -13.01
CA THR A 65 8.48 9.67 -12.79
C THR A 65 8.03 8.61 -11.78
N ASN A 66 7.47 9.04 -10.64
CA ASN A 66 6.97 8.13 -9.60
C ASN A 66 5.73 7.37 -10.08
N ALA A 67 4.85 8.04 -10.82
CA ALA A 67 3.62 7.44 -11.33
C ALA A 67 3.87 6.19 -12.19
N VAL A 68 4.98 6.14 -12.92
CA VAL A 68 5.36 4.92 -13.68
C VAL A 68 5.66 3.75 -12.75
N LEU A 69 6.39 3.98 -11.66
CA LEU A 69 6.67 2.95 -10.67
C LEU A 69 5.39 2.49 -9.97
N GLU A 70 4.56 3.43 -9.56
CA GLU A 70 3.28 3.18 -8.87
C GLU A 70 2.33 2.35 -9.74
N GLN A 71 2.14 2.74 -10.99
CA GLN A 71 1.31 1.99 -11.95
C GLN A 71 1.89 0.61 -12.26
N ARG A 72 3.22 0.49 -12.36
CA ARG A 72 3.88 -0.79 -12.67
C ARG A 72 3.73 -1.78 -11.54
N ILE A 73 4.00 -1.38 -10.29
CA ILE A 73 3.86 -2.29 -9.15
C ILE A 73 2.40 -2.67 -8.93
N SER A 74 1.47 -1.72 -9.09
CA SER A 74 0.03 -2.00 -9.04
C SER A 74 -0.37 -3.07 -10.05
N ALA A 75 0.08 -2.93 -11.30
CA ALA A 75 -0.19 -3.92 -12.36
C ALA A 75 0.45 -5.30 -12.08
N LEU A 76 1.65 -5.33 -11.50
CA LEU A 76 2.35 -6.59 -11.18
C LEU A 76 1.70 -7.34 -10.02
N GLU A 77 1.24 -6.62 -9.00
CA GLU A 77 0.53 -7.21 -7.86
C GLU A 77 -0.94 -7.53 -8.17
N GLY A 78 -1.52 -6.90 -9.20
CA GLY A 78 -2.95 -6.99 -9.51
C GLY A 78 -3.81 -6.04 -8.67
N GLY A 79 -3.22 -4.95 -8.19
CA GLY A 79 -3.91 -3.90 -7.42
C GLY A 79 -4.56 -2.84 -8.30
N ILE A 80 -5.33 -1.95 -7.67
CA ILE A 80 -6.00 -0.82 -8.34
C ILE A 80 -5.16 0.46 -8.34
N GLY A 81 -4.18 0.57 -7.45
CA GLY A 81 -3.31 1.73 -7.31
C GLY A 81 -2.17 1.49 -6.34
N ALA A 82 -1.15 2.34 -6.41
CA ALA A 82 -0.02 2.30 -5.49
C ALA A 82 0.52 3.70 -5.22
N ILE A 83 1.24 3.86 -4.10
CA ILE A 83 1.95 5.08 -3.72
C ILE A 83 3.41 4.73 -3.41
N ALA A 84 4.34 5.48 -4.02
CA ALA A 84 5.75 5.39 -3.71
C ALA A 84 6.13 6.27 -2.51
N THR A 85 6.98 5.74 -1.65
CA THR A 85 7.47 6.40 -0.44
C THR A 85 8.99 6.32 -0.33
N ALA A 86 9.57 7.10 0.57
CA ALA A 86 11.02 7.19 0.74
C ALA A 86 11.68 5.89 1.27
N SER A 87 10.91 4.99 1.87
CA SER A 87 11.41 3.71 2.41
C SER A 87 10.25 2.76 2.72
N GLY A 88 10.53 1.45 2.90
CA GLY A 88 9.53 0.49 3.37
C GLY A 88 8.96 0.85 4.75
N GLN A 89 9.77 1.42 5.65
CA GLN A 89 9.26 1.92 6.94
C GLN A 89 8.32 3.11 6.77
N ALA A 90 8.59 4.01 5.82
CA ALA A 90 7.68 5.10 5.49
C ALA A 90 6.36 4.57 4.89
N ALA A 91 6.42 3.53 4.05
CA ALA A 91 5.24 2.88 3.50
C ALA A 91 4.35 2.28 4.60
N LEU A 92 4.94 1.48 5.50
CA LEU A 92 4.20 0.89 6.62
C LEU A 92 3.63 1.96 7.55
N HIS A 93 4.43 2.97 7.92
CA HIS A 93 3.98 4.07 8.76
C HIS A 93 2.80 4.82 8.13
N LEU A 94 2.92 5.18 6.85
CA LEU A 94 1.87 5.87 6.10
C LEU A 94 0.59 5.04 6.05
N ALA A 95 0.67 3.76 5.68
CA ALA A 95 -0.49 2.87 5.62
C ALA A 95 -1.22 2.81 6.98
N VAL A 96 -0.48 2.58 8.08
CA VAL A 96 -1.08 2.52 9.42
C VAL A 96 -1.72 3.86 9.81
N THR A 97 -1.00 4.97 9.67
CA THR A 97 -1.50 6.29 10.13
C THR A 97 -2.61 6.86 9.25
N THR A 98 -2.78 6.37 8.03
CA THR A 98 -3.94 6.67 7.19
C THR A 98 -5.19 5.95 7.69
N LEU A 99 -5.04 4.70 8.14
CA LEU A 99 -6.17 3.86 8.55
C LEU A 99 -6.64 4.12 9.98
N MET A 100 -5.78 4.67 10.85
CA MET A 100 -6.08 4.71 12.27
C MET A 100 -5.31 5.81 13.02
N GLY A 101 -5.85 6.15 14.21
CA GLY A 101 -5.26 7.11 15.15
C GLY A 101 -5.24 6.59 16.58
N ALA A 102 -5.09 7.50 17.54
CA ALA A 102 -5.06 7.18 18.96
C ALA A 102 -6.30 6.38 19.40
N GLY A 103 -6.09 5.37 20.23
CA GLY A 103 -7.13 4.46 20.70
C GLY A 103 -7.37 3.27 19.79
N SER A 104 -6.75 3.20 18.62
CA SER A 104 -6.86 2.06 17.69
C SER A 104 -5.94 0.90 18.08
N HIS A 105 -6.26 -0.27 17.55
CA HIS A 105 -5.53 -1.51 17.84
C HIS A 105 -5.17 -2.26 16.55
N ILE A 106 -4.00 -2.89 16.56
CA ILE A 106 -3.48 -3.75 15.49
C ILE A 106 -3.28 -5.17 16.03
N VAL A 107 -3.68 -6.18 15.27
CA VAL A 107 -3.22 -7.56 15.48
C VAL A 107 -2.12 -7.86 14.49
N ALA A 108 -0.93 -8.20 14.95
CA ALA A 108 0.24 -8.40 14.09
C ALA A 108 0.92 -9.74 14.34
N SER A 109 1.53 -10.30 13.29
CA SER A 109 2.46 -11.42 13.45
C SER A 109 3.61 -11.04 14.38
N SER A 110 4.09 -11.98 15.19
CA SER A 110 5.33 -11.81 15.96
C SER A 110 6.59 -12.11 15.13
N ALA A 111 6.44 -12.75 13.96
CA ALA A 111 7.53 -13.03 13.03
C ALA A 111 7.66 -11.90 12.02
N LEU A 112 8.23 -10.78 12.45
CA LEU A 112 8.39 -9.55 11.67
C LEU A 112 9.85 -9.13 11.60
N TYR A 113 10.16 -8.38 10.55
CA TYR A 113 11.38 -7.58 10.49
C TYR A 113 11.48 -6.68 11.73
N GLY A 114 12.68 -6.60 12.33
CA GLY A 114 12.89 -5.85 13.57
C GLY A 114 12.47 -4.38 13.50
N GLY A 115 12.61 -3.73 12.33
CA GLY A 115 12.14 -2.37 12.11
C GLY A 115 10.61 -2.25 12.17
N SER A 116 9.88 -3.20 11.58
CA SER A 116 8.42 -3.25 11.62
C SER A 116 7.93 -3.51 13.05
N HIS A 117 8.55 -4.46 13.75
CA HIS A 117 8.26 -4.69 15.17
C HIS A 117 8.47 -3.43 16.01
N ASN A 118 9.61 -2.74 15.84
CA ASN A 118 9.90 -1.51 16.57
C ASN A 118 8.92 -0.38 16.25
N LEU A 119 8.53 -0.21 14.98
CA LEU A 119 7.54 0.76 14.58
C LEU A 119 6.21 0.52 15.30
N LEU A 120 5.70 -0.71 15.24
CA LEU A 120 4.42 -1.09 15.83
C LEU A 120 4.44 -1.05 17.36
N HIS A 121 5.49 -1.59 17.99
CA HIS A 121 5.54 -1.76 19.45
C HIS A 121 5.92 -0.47 20.18
N TYR A 122 6.95 0.26 19.70
CA TYR A 122 7.49 1.41 20.41
C TYR A 122 7.05 2.75 19.82
N THR A 123 7.12 2.89 18.51
CA THR A 123 6.86 4.19 17.89
C THR A 123 5.37 4.50 17.89
N LEU A 124 4.53 3.62 17.37
CA LEU A 124 3.10 3.86 17.26
C LEU A 124 2.38 3.85 18.62
N SER A 125 2.88 3.10 19.61
CA SER A 125 2.34 3.16 20.98
C SER A 125 2.41 4.56 21.59
N ARG A 126 3.43 5.36 21.23
CA ARG A 126 3.54 6.77 21.65
C ARG A 126 2.49 7.68 21.05
N PHE A 127 1.85 7.24 19.96
CA PHE A 127 0.72 7.89 19.31
C PHE A 127 -0.62 7.27 19.70
N GLY A 128 -0.63 6.42 20.73
CA GLY A 128 -1.84 5.80 21.27
C GLY A 128 -2.40 4.65 20.41
N ILE A 129 -1.61 4.08 19.50
CA ILE A 129 -1.96 2.91 18.72
C ILE A 129 -1.36 1.67 19.39
N GLU A 130 -2.19 0.73 19.81
CA GLU A 130 -1.76 -0.50 20.47
C GLU A 130 -1.56 -1.64 19.47
N THR A 131 -0.61 -2.53 19.73
CA THR A 131 -0.41 -3.75 18.93
C THR A 131 -0.35 -4.99 19.80
N THR A 132 -1.14 -6.00 19.45
CA THR A 132 -1.02 -7.36 19.99
C THR A 132 -0.28 -8.24 18.99
N PHE A 133 0.86 -8.80 19.42
CA PHE A 133 1.65 -9.71 18.59
C PHE A 133 1.26 -11.15 18.85
N VAL A 134 1.05 -11.93 17.79
CA VAL A 134 0.68 -13.33 17.84
C VAL A 134 1.61 -14.20 16.98
N LYS A 135 1.80 -15.45 17.33
CA LYS A 135 2.59 -16.37 16.49
C LYS A 135 1.89 -16.58 15.16
N PRO A 136 2.63 -16.53 14.01
CA PRO A 136 2.02 -16.58 12.67
C PRO A 136 1.14 -17.83 12.45
N GLY A 137 1.55 -19.00 12.96
CA GLY A 137 0.80 -20.25 12.80
C GLY A 137 -0.30 -20.48 13.83
N ASP A 138 -0.50 -19.62 14.83
CA ASP A 138 -1.53 -19.78 15.86
C ASP A 138 -2.82 -19.01 15.50
N LEU A 139 -3.64 -19.60 14.64
CA LEU A 139 -4.90 -18.98 14.19
C LEU A 139 -5.88 -18.70 15.34
N LYS A 140 -5.83 -19.49 16.41
CA LYS A 140 -6.66 -19.23 17.60
C LYS A 140 -6.21 -17.96 18.33
N ALA A 141 -4.90 -17.73 18.42
CA ALA A 141 -4.36 -16.51 18.98
C ALA A 141 -4.70 -15.29 18.14
N TRP A 142 -4.65 -15.38 16.79
CA TRP A 142 -5.10 -14.32 15.90
C TRP A 142 -6.56 -13.92 16.19
N GLN A 143 -7.45 -14.90 16.29
CA GLN A 143 -8.86 -14.66 16.59
C GLN A 143 -9.08 -14.09 18.02
N ALA A 144 -8.38 -14.61 19.01
CA ALA A 144 -8.50 -14.16 20.39
C ALA A 144 -7.94 -12.77 20.66
N ALA A 145 -7.01 -12.31 19.81
CA ALA A 145 -6.40 -10.97 19.90
C ALA A 145 -7.29 -9.85 19.38
N VAL A 146 -8.41 -10.17 18.70
CA VAL A 146 -9.34 -9.16 18.18
C VAL A 146 -10.01 -8.41 19.33
N LYS A 147 -9.97 -7.08 19.26
CA LYS A 147 -10.64 -6.16 20.21
C LYS A 147 -11.68 -5.32 19.44
N PRO A 148 -12.64 -4.69 20.13
CA PRO A 148 -13.62 -3.81 19.48
C PRO A 148 -12.97 -2.67 18.66
N ASN A 149 -11.82 -2.16 19.12
CA ASN A 149 -11.04 -1.10 18.48
C ASN A 149 -9.96 -1.64 17.52
N THR A 150 -9.94 -2.92 17.17
CA THR A 150 -9.04 -3.44 16.14
C THR A 150 -9.42 -2.87 14.79
N LYS A 151 -8.44 -2.27 14.09
CA LYS A 151 -8.61 -1.68 12.75
C LYS A 151 -7.72 -2.31 11.69
N LEU A 152 -6.75 -3.15 12.06
CA LEU A 152 -5.80 -3.72 11.10
C LEU A 152 -5.27 -5.07 11.56
N PHE A 153 -5.11 -5.99 10.61
CA PHE A 153 -4.23 -7.14 10.74
C PHE A 153 -2.96 -6.89 9.91
N PHE A 154 -1.81 -7.25 10.48
CA PHE A 154 -0.51 -7.07 9.81
C PHE A 154 0.38 -8.30 9.92
N GLY A 155 1.03 -8.67 8.81
CA GLY A 155 2.03 -9.71 8.79
C GLY A 155 2.95 -9.62 7.58
N GLU A 156 4.01 -10.42 7.58
CA GLU A 156 4.93 -10.57 6.46
C GLU A 156 4.63 -11.89 5.74
N THR A 157 4.72 -11.91 4.42
CA THR A 157 4.57 -13.17 3.64
C THR A 157 5.51 -14.24 4.13
N VAL A 158 6.75 -13.83 4.40
CA VAL A 158 7.81 -14.64 5.00
C VAL A 158 8.48 -13.82 6.09
N GLY A 159 8.38 -14.26 7.33
CA GLY A 159 8.89 -13.55 8.50
C GLY A 159 10.41 -13.45 8.54
N ASN A 160 10.92 -12.34 9.03
CA ASN A 160 12.35 -12.07 9.13
C ASN A 160 12.77 -11.91 10.61
N PRO A 161 13.74 -12.71 11.14
CA PRO A 161 14.64 -13.62 10.43
C PRO A 161 14.20 -15.09 10.41
N GLY A 162 13.08 -15.43 11.07
CA GLY A 162 12.69 -16.82 11.32
C GLY A 162 12.23 -17.61 10.09
N MET A 163 11.96 -16.93 8.97
CA MET A 163 11.45 -17.54 7.72
C MET A 163 10.09 -18.25 7.90
N ASP A 164 9.32 -17.85 8.89
CA ASP A 164 7.95 -18.34 9.08
C ASP A 164 7.07 -17.86 7.92
N VAL A 165 6.36 -18.78 7.28
CA VAL A 165 5.40 -18.46 6.20
C VAL A 165 4.03 -18.22 6.82
N LEU A 166 3.42 -17.07 6.50
CA LEU A 166 2.09 -16.70 6.98
C LEU A 166 1.00 -17.38 6.13
N ASP A 167 0.05 -18.04 6.80
CA ASP A 167 -1.17 -18.56 6.15
C ASP A 167 -2.12 -17.39 5.84
N LEU A 168 -1.87 -16.70 4.70
CA LEU A 168 -2.63 -15.51 4.30
C LEU A 168 -4.13 -15.79 4.19
N PRO A 169 -4.60 -16.86 3.52
CA PRO A 169 -6.02 -17.15 3.43
C PRO A 169 -6.71 -17.31 4.79
N ALA A 170 -6.06 -18.02 5.73
CA ALA A 170 -6.65 -18.23 7.05
C ALA A 170 -6.67 -16.95 7.90
N VAL A 171 -5.58 -16.18 7.87
CA VAL A 171 -5.48 -14.89 8.59
C VAL A 171 -6.43 -13.85 8.01
N SER A 172 -6.54 -13.77 6.68
CA SER A 172 -7.49 -12.91 5.97
C SER A 172 -8.95 -13.18 6.37
N GLN A 173 -9.35 -14.45 6.44
CA GLN A 173 -10.70 -14.82 6.89
C GLN A 173 -11.00 -14.31 8.29
N ILE A 174 -10.03 -14.38 9.22
CA ILE A 174 -10.19 -13.87 10.59
C ILE A 174 -10.28 -12.34 10.58
N ALA A 175 -9.44 -11.65 9.80
CA ALA A 175 -9.46 -10.20 9.67
C ALA A 175 -10.81 -9.71 9.12
N HIS A 176 -11.26 -10.29 8.01
CA HIS A 176 -12.52 -9.92 7.38
C HIS A 176 -13.73 -10.24 8.26
N ALA A 177 -13.72 -11.35 9.00
CA ALA A 177 -14.76 -11.64 10.00
C ALA A 177 -14.80 -10.60 11.13
N ALA A 178 -13.67 -9.95 11.44
CA ALA A 178 -13.58 -8.84 12.39
C ALA A 178 -13.91 -7.46 11.74
N GLY A 179 -14.20 -7.42 10.43
CA GLY A 179 -14.49 -6.20 9.67
C GLY A 179 -13.28 -5.28 9.51
N VAL A 180 -12.08 -5.85 9.37
CA VAL A 180 -10.84 -5.09 9.20
C VAL A 180 -9.99 -5.67 8.08
N PRO A 181 -9.15 -4.84 7.41
CA PRO A 181 -8.28 -5.29 6.34
C PRO A 181 -7.06 -6.06 6.87
N LEU A 182 -6.49 -6.87 5.97
CA LEU A 182 -5.18 -7.48 6.12
C LEU A 182 -4.15 -6.72 5.27
N LEU A 183 -3.19 -6.08 5.94
CA LEU A 183 -1.99 -5.48 5.33
C LEU A 183 -0.84 -6.48 5.38
N VAL A 184 -0.18 -6.70 4.25
CA VAL A 184 0.89 -7.68 4.14
C VAL A 184 2.18 -7.02 3.65
N ASP A 185 3.27 -7.24 4.33
CA ASP A 185 4.61 -6.93 3.80
C ASP A 185 5.08 -8.08 2.90
N ALA A 186 5.16 -7.82 1.59
CA ALA A 186 5.58 -8.78 0.57
C ALA A 186 7.01 -8.54 0.07
N THR A 187 7.83 -7.84 0.85
CA THR A 187 9.20 -7.48 0.47
C THR A 187 10.05 -8.68 0.03
N LEU A 188 9.93 -9.82 0.73
CA LEU A 188 10.77 -10.99 0.44
C LEU A 188 10.26 -11.82 -0.75
N THR A 189 8.95 -11.84 -0.99
CA THR A 189 8.38 -12.64 -2.09
C THR A 189 8.39 -11.89 -3.42
N SER A 190 8.25 -10.58 -3.40
CA SER A 190 7.98 -9.76 -4.59
C SER A 190 6.75 -10.25 -5.38
N PRO A 191 6.21 -9.51 -6.34
CA PRO A 191 5.06 -9.96 -7.13
C PRO A 191 5.37 -11.15 -8.07
N TRP A 192 6.65 -11.51 -8.20
CA TRP A 192 7.07 -12.67 -9.00
C TRP A 192 6.80 -14.00 -8.30
N LEU A 193 7.16 -14.10 -7.01
CA LEU A 193 7.00 -15.35 -6.28
C LEU A 193 5.57 -15.54 -5.74
N MET A 194 4.90 -14.47 -5.35
CA MET A 194 3.57 -14.53 -4.79
C MET A 194 2.87 -13.17 -4.90
N LYS A 195 1.60 -13.19 -5.22
CA LYS A 195 0.71 -12.03 -5.19
C LYS A 195 -0.25 -12.15 -3.99
N PRO A 196 -0.02 -11.42 -2.90
CA PRO A 196 -0.84 -11.57 -1.68
C PRO A 196 -2.33 -11.29 -1.88
N PHE A 197 -2.72 -10.48 -2.88
CA PHE A 197 -4.14 -10.23 -3.18
C PHE A 197 -4.87 -11.50 -3.62
N GLU A 198 -4.21 -12.42 -4.32
CA GLU A 198 -4.79 -13.71 -4.70
C GLU A 198 -5.03 -14.63 -3.48
N HIS A 199 -4.48 -14.25 -2.31
CA HIS A 199 -4.57 -14.98 -1.06
C HIS A 199 -5.32 -14.22 0.05
N GLY A 200 -6.03 -13.14 -0.32
CA GLY A 200 -6.93 -12.42 0.57
C GLY A 200 -6.33 -11.24 1.32
N ALA A 201 -5.12 -10.80 0.98
CA ALA A 201 -4.64 -9.49 1.43
C ALA A 201 -5.46 -8.37 0.80
N ASP A 202 -5.60 -7.25 1.50
CA ASP A 202 -6.30 -6.06 1.02
C ASP A 202 -5.33 -4.95 0.65
N LEU A 203 -4.24 -4.87 1.40
CA LEU A 203 -3.16 -3.91 1.20
C LEU A 203 -1.82 -4.62 1.21
N ILE A 204 -0.88 -4.14 0.41
CA ILE A 204 0.49 -4.65 0.37
C ILE A 204 1.46 -3.50 0.63
N VAL A 205 2.50 -3.76 1.41
CA VAL A 205 3.67 -2.89 1.51
C VAL A 205 4.92 -3.61 1.00
N HIS A 206 5.82 -2.84 0.38
CA HIS A 206 7.13 -3.31 -0.02
C HIS A 206 8.22 -2.36 0.47
N SER A 207 9.29 -2.90 1.00
CA SER A 207 10.58 -2.21 0.94
C SER A 207 11.15 -2.41 -0.47
N ALA A 208 10.91 -1.43 -1.35
CA ALA A 208 11.44 -1.47 -2.72
C ALA A 208 12.98 -1.48 -2.75
N THR A 209 13.61 -1.14 -1.63
CA THR A 209 15.05 -1.22 -1.37
C THR A 209 15.64 -2.62 -1.63
N LYS A 210 14.84 -3.69 -1.48
CA LYS A 210 15.30 -5.09 -1.48
C LYS A 210 15.19 -5.71 -2.89
N PHE A 211 14.40 -6.75 -3.04
CA PHE A 211 14.32 -7.51 -4.29
C PHE A 211 13.75 -6.72 -5.46
N LEU A 212 12.86 -5.75 -5.23
CA LEU A 212 12.29 -4.94 -6.31
C LEU A 212 13.37 -4.09 -7.01
N SER A 213 14.25 -3.41 -6.28
CA SER A 213 15.37 -2.68 -6.90
C SER A 213 16.52 -3.60 -7.31
N GLY A 214 16.70 -4.70 -6.58
CA GLY A 214 17.60 -5.80 -6.92
C GLY A 214 19.10 -5.53 -6.80
N HIS A 215 19.55 -4.29 -6.57
CA HIS A 215 20.95 -3.88 -6.68
C HIS A 215 21.54 -3.30 -5.39
N GLY A 216 20.73 -3.05 -4.36
CA GLY A 216 21.20 -2.47 -3.10
C GLY A 216 21.72 -1.02 -3.21
N THR A 217 21.28 -0.27 -4.24
CA THR A 217 21.78 1.07 -4.55
C THR A 217 20.81 2.18 -4.18
N VAL A 218 19.51 1.87 -4.00
CA VAL A 218 18.47 2.85 -3.70
C VAL A 218 17.61 2.39 -2.54
N ILE A 219 17.04 3.35 -1.81
CA ILE A 219 16.05 3.12 -0.78
C ILE A 219 14.70 3.58 -1.30
N GLY A 220 13.66 2.76 -1.10
CA GLY A 220 12.31 3.09 -1.47
C GLY A 220 11.30 2.20 -0.77
N GLY A 221 10.05 2.64 -0.77
CA GLY A 221 8.91 1.88 -0.27
C GLY A 221 7.70 2.05 -1.17
N LEU A 222 6.76 1.13 -1.07
CA LEU A 222 5.52 1.14 -1.83
C LEU A 222 4.38 0.67 -0.95
N VAL A 223 3.21 1.29 -1.11
CA VAL A 223 1.92 0.78 -0.64
C VAL A 223 1.08 0.49 -1.86
N VAL A 224 0.46 -0.68 -1.93
CA VAL A 224 -0.43 -1.08 -3.03
C VAL A 224 -1.80 -1.41 -2.45
N ASP A 225 -2.85 -0.88 -3.07
CA ASP A 225 -4.25 -1.18 -2.73
C ASP A 225 -4.81 -2.23 -3.69
N GLY A 226 -5.39 -3.30 -3.14
CA GLY A 226 -6.05 -4.36 -3.91
C GLY A 226 -7.43 -3.97 -4.43
N GLY A 227 -8.07 -2.97 -3.83
CA GLY A 227 -9.42 -2.50 -4.18
C GLY A 227 -10.55 -3.45 -3.82
N SER A 228 -10.26 -4.52 -3.08
CA SER A 228 -11.22 -5.56 -2.70
C SER A 228 -11.93 -5.28 -1.38
N PHE A 229 -11.32 -4.51 -0.48
CA PHE A 229 -11.90 -4.20 0.82
C PHE A 229 -12.93 -3.08 0.73
N ASP A 230 -14.18 -3.38 1.13
CA ASP A 230 -15.23 -2.36 1.19
C ASP A 230 -15.13 -1.54 2.48
N TRP A 231 -14.46 -0.39 2.41
CA TRP A 231 -14.21 0.51 3.53
C TRP A 231 -15.49 1.08 4.16
N SER A 232 -16.57 1.17 3.40
CA SER A 232 -17.89 1.69 3.84
C SER A 232 -18.88 0.61 4.23
N GLY A 233 -18.56 -0.64 3.99
CA GLY A 233 -19.46 -1.77 4.19
C GLY A 233 -19.92 -1.95 5.63
N PRO A 234 -21.11 -2.50 5.86
CA PRO A 234 -21.66 -2.69 7.20
C PRO A 234 -20.81 -3.58 8.11
N HIS A 235 -19.99 -4.46 7.53
CA HIS A 235 -19.07 -5.33 8.26
C HIS A 235 -17.98 -4.55 8.99
N THR A 236 -17.60 -3.35 8.51
CA THR A 236 -16.60 -2.49 9.14
C THR A 236 -17.11 -1.79 10.38
N GLN A 237 -18.43 -1.71 10.58
CA GLN A 237 -19.08 -1.03 11.71
C GLN A 237 -18.64 0.44 11.86
N GLY A 238 -18.34 1.11 10.74
CA GLY A 238 -17.91 2.51 10.73
C GLY A 238 -16.47 2.76 11.20
N LYS A 239 -15.65 1.71 11.30
CA LYS A 239 -14.24 1.83 11.76
C LYS A 239 -13.37 2.75 10.89
N PHE A 240 -13.78 2.97 9.64
CA PHE A 240 -13.04 3.73 8.64
C PHE A 240 -13.80 4.96 8.15
N ALA A 241 -14.56 5.59 9.05
CA ALA A 241 -15.32 6.79 8.73
C ALA A 241 -14.44 7.90 8.13
N GLU A 242 -13.20 8.01 8.58
CA GLU A 242 -12.20 8.97 8.09
C GLU A 242 -11.88 8.81 6.60
N LEU A 243 -12.05 7.60 6.03
CA LEU A 243 -11.82 7.33 4.60
C LEU A 243 -13.08 7.46 3.75
N THR A 244 -14.26 7.48 4.38
CA THR A 244 -15.56 7.40 3.68
C THR A 244 -16.42 8.64 3.84
N GLN A 245 -16.04 9.58 4.71
CA GLN A 245 -16.73 10.84 4.93
C GLN A 245 -16.03 11.97 4.17
N ALA A 246 -16.82 12.86 3.57
CA ALA A 246 -16.29 14.07 2.96
C ALA A 246 -15.74 15.00 4.05
N TYR A 247 -14.52 15.51 3.86
CA TYR A 247 -13.96 16.55 4.70
C TYR A 247 -14.56 17.92 4.34
N GLU A 248 -14.83 18.73 5.38
CA GLU A 248 -15.32 20.11 5.17
C GLU A 248 -14.25 20.91 4.39
N GLY A 249 -14.62 21.46 3.24
CA GLY A 249 -13.72 22.20 2.35
C GLY A 249 -12.98 21.36 1.28
N PHE A 250 -13.14 20.03 1.30
CA PHE A 250 -12.68 19.14 0.22
C PHE A 250 -13.89 18.39 -0.32
N HIS A 251 -14.31 18.75 -1.51
CA HIS A 251 -15.37 18.04 -2.22
C HIS A 251 -14.77 16.76 -2.81
N ASN A 252 -15.22 15.59 -2.36
CA ASN A 252 -14.85 14.27 -2.89
C ASN A 252 -13.43 13.75 -2.57
N MET A 253 -12.95 13.86 -1.32
CA MET A 253 -11.91 12.96 -0.87
C MET A 253 -12.50 11.83 -0.07
#